data_82779e6d73fe92330d08fbd7b99c0047
#
_entry.id   82779e6d73fe92330d08fbd7b99c0047
#
_cell.length_a   1.000
_cell.length_b   1.000
_cell.length_c   1.000
_cell.angle_alpha   90.00
_cell.angle_beta   90.00
_cell.angle_gamma   90.00
#
_symmetry.space_group_name_H-M   'P 1'
#
loop_
_entity.id
_entity.type
_entity.pdbx_description
1 polymer ?
#
loop_
_entity_poly.entity_id
_entity_poly.type
_entity_poly.pdbx_seq_one_letter_code
_entity_poly.pdbx_strand_id
1 'polypeptide(L)'
;MDLGQETPSPFHPPQAAPALEMKNVALSYRNRPVLQDVSLRAAPGEVIALVGQNGAGKTTFSRALCGLHREDAGEYRWNGRRQKPKQRMKRAGMVMQDVNYQLFAESVAEECVFGVKHPDLALAEKTLAQLGLSSLRDRHPGALSGGQKQRLAAAAAIVGGKELLVFDEPTSGLDYDSMARLAAQIRRLAEAGRVIFIVTHDYEFICRTCSRALHLDGGKLRNDLPVTAENLSEIRAILGVR
;
A
#
# COMPACT_ATOMS: atom_id res chain seq x y z
N MET A 1 -3.90 -7.42 -35.09
CA MET A 1 -4.25 -8.34 -34.02
C MET A 1 -4.85 -7.50 -32.91
N ASP A 2 -6.16 -7.57 -32.82
CA ASP A 2 -6.94 -6.79 -31.87
C ASP A 2 -6.77 -7.46 -30.48
N LEU A 3 -5.94 -6.88 -29.65
CA LEU A 3 -5.80 -7.30 -28.26
C LEU A 3 -7.08 -6.83 -27.55
N GLY A 4 -8.06 -7.73 -27.48
CA GLY A 4 -9.29 -7.51 -26.76
C GLY A 4 -8.99 -6.91 -25.40
N GLN A 5 -9.33 -5.65 -25.23
CA GLN A 5 -9.31 -4.95 -23.96
C GLN A 5 -10.36 -5.57 -23.05
N GLU A 6 -9.98 -6.64 -22.35
CA GLU A 6 -10.68 -6.98 -21.12
C GLU A 6 -10.42 -5.83 -20.14
N THR A 7 -11.36 -4.90 -20.07
CA THR A 7 -11.37 -3.90 -19.00
C THR A 7 -11.50 -4.68 -17.69
N PRO A 8 -10.48 -4.65 -16.83
CA PRO A 8 -10.53 -5.39 -15.57
C PRO A 8 -11.74 -4.91 -14.78
N SER A 9 -12.54 -5.86 -14.28
CA SER A 9 -13.66 -5.52 -13.41
C SER A 9 -13.12 -4.85 -12.14
N PRO A 10 -13.58 -3.64 -11.79
CA PRO A 10 -13.07 -2.98 -10.58
C PRO A 10 -13.38 -3.84 -9.36
N PHE A 11 -12.40 -3.93 -8.46
CA PHE A 11 -12.56 -4.62 -7.18
C PHE A 11 -13.57 -3.87 -6.31
N HIS A 12 -14.65 -4.52 -5.90
CA HIS A 12 -15.65 -3.95 -5.00
C HIS A 12 -15.48 -4.53 -3.59
N PRO A 13 -14.99 -3.75 -2.62
CA PRO A 13 -14.92 -4.20 -1.24
C PRO A 13 -16.33 -4.35 -0.64
N PRO A 14 -16.50 -5.22 0.36
CA PRO A 14 -17.76 -5.30 1.08
C PRO A 14 -18.09 -3.96 1.75
N GLN A 15 -19.39 -3.59 1.75
CA GLN A 15 -19.86 -2.41 2.49
C GLN A 15 -19.74 -2.68 4.00
N ALA A 16 -18.72 -2.15 4.64
CA ALA A 16 -18.45 -2.29 6.06
C ALA A 16 -18.28 -0.92 6.73
N ALA A 17 -18.53 -0.87 8.04
CA ALA A 17 -18.21 0.33 8.81
C ALA A 17 -16.71 0.66 8.72
N PRO A 18 -16.33 1.95 8.65
CA PRO A 18 -14.94 2.34 8.51
C PRO A 18 -14.10 1.87 9.72
N ALA A 19 -12.98 1.20 9.43
CA ALA A 19 -12.01 0.84 10.45
C ALA A 19 -11.05 1.99 10.73
N LEU A 20 -10.56 2.67 9.69
CA LEU A 20 -9.69 3.83 9.79
C LEU A 20 -10.49 5.11 9.57
N GLU A 21 -10.30 6.08 10.46
CA GLU A 21 -10.75 7.46 10.27
C GLU A 21 -9.59 8.43 10.50
N MET A 22 -9.42 9.36 9.61
CA MET A 22 -8.57 10.55 9.76
C MET A 22 -9.49 11.77 9.78
N LYS A 23 -9.26 12.68 10.73
CA LYS A 23 -10.05 13.92 10.87
C LYS A 23 -9.13 15.12 11.00
N ASN A 24 -9.22 16.04 10.05
CA ASN A 24 -8.51 17.33 10.00
C ASN A 24 -7.01 17.19 10.28
N VAL A 25 -6.39 16.16 9.70
CA VAL A 25 -4.97 15.87 9.93
C VAL A 25 -4.12 16.88 9.18
N ALA A 26 -3.26 17.57 9.92
CA ALA A 26 -2.24 18.45 9.39
C ALA A 26 -0.85 17.98 9.85
N LEU A 27 0.14 18.14 8.99
CA LEU A 27 1.52 17.77 9.27
C LEU A 27 2.47 18.70 8.54
N SER A 28 3.49 19.18 9.27
CA SER A 28 4.58 19.99 8.73
C SER A 28 5.90 19.27 8.79
N TYR A 29 6.79 19.56 7.87
CA TYR A 29 8.17 19.10 7.87
C TYR A 29 9.10 20.30 7.87
N ARG A 30 9.94 20.46 8.89
CA ARG A 30 10.82 21.62 9.06
C ARG A 30 10.06 22.95 8.94
N ASN A 31 8.94 23.07 9.65
CA ASN A 31 8.03 24.23 9.64
C ASN A 31 7.39 24.57 8.27
N ARG A 32 7.44 23.65 7.31
CA ARG A 32 6.71 23.78 6.04
C ARG A 32 5.51 22.87 6.05
N PRO A 33 4.29 23.37 5.84
CA PRO A 33 3.09 22.54 5.75
C PRO A 33 3.22 21.54 4.59
N VAL A 34 2.98 20.24 4.88
CA VAL A 34 3.01 19.18 3.87
C VAL A 34 1.65 18.53 3.71
N LEU A 35 0.92 18.34 4.82
CA LEU A 35 -0.47 17.91 4.79
C LEU A 35 -1.32 18.98 5.49
N GLN A 36 -2.49 19.28 4.91
CA GLN A 36 -3.37 20.33 5.40
C GLN A 36 -4.81 19.81 5.37
N ASP A 37 -5.42 19.71 6.55
CA ASP A 37 -6.83 19.38 6.73
C ASP A 37 -7.26 18.09 6.02
N VAL A 38 -6.44 17.05 6.12
CA VAL A 38 -6.71 15.77 5.49
C VAL A 38 -7.71 14.98 6.32
N SER A 39 -8.87 14.71 5.74
CA SER A 39 -9.93 13.89 6.34
C SER A 39 -10.34 12.79 5.40
N LEU A 40 -10.39 11.55 5.90
CA LEU A 40 -10.86 10.39 5.15
C LEU A 40 -11.35 9.28 6.07
N ARG A 41 -12.05 8.32 5.49
CA ARG A 41 -12.43 7.06 6.13
C ARG A 41 -12.06 5.91 5.22
N ALA A 42 -11.65 4.79 5.80
CA ALA A 42 -11.39 3.56 5.06
C ALA A 42 -12.00 2.36 5.78
N ALA A 43 -12.70 1.52 5.05
CA ALA A 43 -13.32 0.30 5.53
C ALA A 43 -12.38 -0.90 5.40
N PRO A 44 -12.58 -1.96 6.21
CA PRO A 44 -11.90 -3.23 6.00
C PRO A 44 -12.18 -3.75 4.58
N GLY A 45 -11.13 -4.23 3.91
CA GLY A 45 -11.24 -4.73 2.54
C GLY A 45 -11.07 -3.67 1.45
N GLU A 46 -10.93 -2.38 1.79
CA GLU A 46 -10.62 -1.38 0.77
C GLU A 46 -9.15 -1.42 0.34
N VAL A 47 -8.93 -1.33 -0.97
CA VAL A 47 -7.64 -1.05 -1.59
C VAL A 47 -7.70 0.34 -2.20
N ILE A 48 -6.95 1.27 -1.62
CA ILE A 48 -7.05 2.69 -1.90
C ILE A 48 -5.77 3.16 -2.59
N ALA A 49 -5.87 3.58 -3.85
CA ALA A 49 -4.77 4.25 -4.53
C ALA A 49 -4.60 5.67 -3.97
N LEU A 50 -3.37 6.07 -3.68
CA LEU A 50 -3.00 7.45 -3.38
C LEU A 50 -2.22 8.02 -4.57
N VAL A 51 -2.85 8.88 -5.33
CA VAL A 51 -2.33 9.47 -6.56
C VAL A 51 -2.05 10.97 -6.38
N GLY A 52 -1.21 11.54 -7.23
CA GLY A 52 -0.87 12.95 -7.22
C GLY A 52 0.57 13.19 -7.68
N GLN A 53 0.91 14.44 -7.97
CA GLN A 53 2.22 14.82 -8.48
C GLN A 53 3.35 14.57 -7.46
N ASN A 54 4.60 14.57 -7.94
CA ASN A 54 5.76 14.52 -7.06
C ASN A 54 5.79 15.76 -6.17
N GLY A 55 6.06 15.55 -4.87
CA GLY A 55 6.01 16.62 -3.89
C GLY A 55 4.61 16.91 -3.30
N ALA A 56 3.54 16.27 -3.77
CA ALA A 56 2.18 16.45 -3.24
C ALA A 56 2.00 16.03 -1.76
N GLY A 57 2.97 15.29 -1.20
CA GLY A 57 2.93 14.83 0.20
C GLY A 57 2.60 13.35 0.37
N LYS A 58 2.54 12.55 -0.72
CA LYS A 58 2.17 11.13 -0.67
C LYS A 58 3.00 10.29 0.31
N THR A 59 4.32 10.39 0.24
CA THR A 59 5.22 9.67 1.17
C THR A 59 5.04 10.13 2.62
N THR A 60 4.81 11.43 2.83
CA THR A 60 4.53 11.97 4.16
C THR A 60 3.20 11.44 4.71
N PHE A 61 2.17 11.39 3.87
CA PHE A 61 0.88 10.80 4.19
C PHE A 61 1.04 9.31 4.58
N SER A 62 1.75 8.54 3.78
CA SER A 62 2.04 7.11 4.01
C SER A 62 2.76 6.89 5.35
N ARG A 63 3.81 7.67 5.61
CA ARG A 63 4.54 7.61 6.89
C ARG A 63 3.69 8.02 8.08
N ALA A 64 2.83 9.02 7.92
CA ALA A 64 1.91 9.44 8.97
C ALA A 64 0.86 8.35 9.27
N LEU A 65 0.29 7.70 8.26
CA LEU A 65 -0.58 6.54 8.43
C LEU A 65 0.08 5.44 9.26
N CYS A 66 1.33 5.13 8.97
CA CYS A 66 2.10 4.12 9.69
C CYS A 66 2.60 4.58 11.07
N GLY A 67 2.36 5.84 11.47
CA GLY A 67 2.81 6.38 12.75
C GLY A 67 4.29 6.75 12.79
N LEU A 68 4.99 6.76 11.64
CA LEU A 68 6.39 7.17 11.51
C LEU A 68 6.56 8.69 11.56
N HIS A 69 5.51 9.44 11.24
CA HIS A 69 5.41 10.87 11.46
C HIS A 69 4.23 11.18 12.39
N ARG A 70 4.47 12.11 13.32
CA ARG A 70 3.42 12.60 14.21
C ARG A 70 2.72 13.79 13.52
N GLU A 71 1.41 13.80 13.60
CA GLU A 71 0.57 14.91 13.19
C GLU A 71 0.78 16.13 14.08
N ASP A 72 0.69 17.34 13.50
CA ASP A 72 0.66 18.62 14.21
C ASP A 72 -0.74 18.91 14.75
N ALA A 73 -1.77 18.52 13.98
CA ALA A 73 -3.18 18.69 14.32
C ALA A 73 -4.00 17.51 13.78
N GLY A 74 -5.25 17.43 14.25
CA GLY A 74 -6.18 16.38 13.87
C GLY A 74 -6.03 15.09 14.67
N GLU A 75 -6.68 14.03 14.20
CA GLU A 75 -6.66 12.74 14.87
C GLU A 75 -6.80 11.57 13.90
N TYR A 76 -6.24 10.45 14.33
CA TYR A 76 -6.44 9.13 13.73
C TYR A 76 -7.28 8.27 14.66
N ARG A 77 -8.27 7.57 14.11
CA ARG A 77 -9.06 6.56 14.84
C ARG A 77 -8.98 5.22 14.13
N TRP A 78 -8.99 4.16 14.92
CA TRP A 78 -9.15 2.79 14.44
C TRP A 78 -10.28 2.12 15.20
N ASN A 79 -11.29 1.66 14.50
CA ASN A 79 -12.53 1.16 15.08
C ASN A 79 -13.08 2.11 16.16
N GLY A 80 -13.17 3.40 15.81
CA GLY A 80 -13.65 4.48 16.68
C GLY A 80 -12.68 4.94 17.79
N ARG A 81 -11.59 4.20 18.04
CA ARG A 81 -10.62 4.53 19.11
C ARG A 81 -9.45 5.35 18.57
N ARG A 82 -9.19 6.50 19.23
CA ARG A 82 -8.05 7.36 18.87
C ARG A 82 -6.73 6.60 18.94
N GLN A 83 -5.86 6.80 17.93
CA GLN A 83 -4.58 6.11 17.77
C GLN A 83 -3.42 7.10 17.91
N LYS A 84 -2.54 6.84 18.88
CA LYS A 84 -1.23 7.51 18.96
C LYS A 84 -0.25 6.91 17.94
N PRO A 85 0.83 7.63 17.54
CA PRO A 85 1.81 7.11 16.59
C PRO A 85 2.32 5.69 16.90
N LYS A 86 2.72 5.41 18.16
CA LYS A 86 3.16 4.06 18.58
C LYS A 86 2.11 2.96 18.39
N GLN A 87 0.82 3.29 18.47
CA GLN A 87 -0.26 2.33 18.25
C GLN A 87 -0.43 2.06 16.75
N ARG A 88 -0.32 3.11 15.91
CA ARG A 88 -0.34 2.98 14.44
C ARG A 88 0.83 2.12 13.96
N MET A 89 2.07 2.33 14.46
CA MET A 89 3.24 1.51 14.12
C MET A 89 3.05 0.02 14.41
N LYS A 90 2.32 -0.33 15.48
CA LYS A 90 2.04 -1.74 15.79
C LYS A 90 1.04 -2.36 14.80
N ARG A 91 0.11 -1.56 14.30
CA ARG A 91 -1.01 -1.97 13.47
C ARG A 91 -0.69 -1.91 11.97
N ALA A 92 0.15 -0.98 11.57
CA ALA A 92 0.49 -0.74 10.19
C ALA A 92 1.81 -1.40 9.78
N GLY A 93 1.87 -1.81 8.52
CA GLY A 93 3.10 -2.20 7.80
C GLY A 93 3.28 -1.32 6.57
N MET A 94 4.52 -1.01 6.23
CA MET A 94 4.86 -0.21 5.05
C MET A 94 5.91 -0.93 4.21
N VAL A 95 5.65 -1.01 2.91
CA VAL A 95 6.65 -1.35 1.89
C VAL A 95 7.09 -0.04 1.25
N MET A 96 8.36 0.31 1.41
CA MET A 96 8.92 1.56 0.91
C MET A 96 9.26 1.46 -0.59
N GLN A 97 9.32 2.59 -1.28
CA GLN A 97 9.75 2.68 -2.66
C GLN A 97 11.17 2.11 -2.85
N ASP A 98 12.12 2.47 -2.00
CA ASP A 98 13.45 1.86 -1.97
C ASP A 98 13.49 0.79 -0.88
N VAL A 99 13.26 -0.45 -1.29
CA VAL A 99 13.24 -1.62 -0.41
C VAL A 99 14.61 -2.01 0.15
N ASN A 100 15.72 -1.46 -0.38
CA ASN A 100 17.04 -1.74 0.16
C ASN A 100 17.21 -1.27 1.61
N TYR A 101 16.42 -0.29 2.03
CA TYR A 101 16.40 0.19 3.42
C TYR A 101 15.52 -0.64 4.36
N GLN A 102 14.93 -1.74 3.88
CA GLN A 102 14.01 -2.57 4.66
C GLN A 102 14.45 -4.03 4.79
N LEU A 103 15.44 -4.48 4.02
CA LEU A 103 15.87 -5.88 3.96
C LEU A 103 17.18 -6.06 4.73
N PHE A 104 17.13 -6.77 5.87
CA PHE A 104 18.22 -6.85 6.84
C PHE A 104 18.66 -8.28 7.19
N ALA A 105 17.82 -9.30 6.90
CA ALA A 105 18.10 -10.67 7.26
C ALA A 105 19.17 -11.33 6.36
N GLU A 106 19.68 -12.48 6.79
CA GLU A 106 20.71 -13.21 6.06
C GLU A 106 20.13 -14.04 4.90
N SER A 107 18.84 -14.36 4.96
CA SER A 107 18.16 -15.11 3.89
C SER A 107 16.77 -14.55 3.57
N VAL A 108 16.27 -14.87 2.39
CA VAL A 108 14.88 -14.55 1.95
C VAL A 108 13.86 -15.15 2.92
N ALA A 109 14.08 -16.38 3.38
CA ALA A 109 13.18 -17.03 4.31
C ALA A 109 13.12 -16.30 5.66
N GLU A 110 14.27 -15.92 6.20
CA GLU A 110 14.35 -15.16 7.45
C GLU A 110 13.77 -13.76 7.32
N GLU A 111 14.04 -13.07 6.20
CA GLU A 111 13.48 -11.75 5.93
C GLU A 111 11.95 -11.79 5.92
N CYS A 112 11.36 -12.82 5.34
CA CYS A 112 9.91 -12.97 5.25
C CYS A 112 9.22 -12.98 6.63
N VAL A 113 9.92 -13.42 7.68
CA VAL A 113 9.41 -13.49 9.05
C VAL A 113 10.10 -12.50 10.00
N PHE A 114 10.95 -11.64 9.48
CA PHE A 114 11.75 -10.73 10.28
C PHE A 114 10.88 -9.84 11.18
N GLY A 115 11.21 -9.80 12.47
CA GLY A 115 10.49 -9.01 13.46
C GLY A 115 9.11 -9.56 13.90
N VAL A 116 8.72 -10.74 13.40
CA VAL A 116 7.49 -11.43 13.82
C VAL A 116 7.79 -12.35 15.00
N LYS A 117 7.17 -12.11 16.17
CA LYS A 117 7.45 -12.88 17.41
C LYS A 117 7.11 -14.38 17.31
N HIS A 118 5.99 -14.69 16.66
CA HIS A 118 5.47 -16.06 16.47
C HIS A 118 5.04 -16.20 15.01
N PRO A 119 6.00 -16.39 14.08
CA PRO A 119 5.68 -16.44 12.67
C PRO A 119 4.94 -17.72 12.29
N ASP A 120 3.93 -17.59 11.44
CA ASP A 120 3.33 -18.70 10.74
C ASP A 120 4.25 -19.06 9.56
N LEU A 121 5.09 -20.09 9.76
CA LEU A 121 6.05 -20.53 8.75
C LEU A 121 5.35 -21.11 7.51
N ALA A 122 4.17 -21.75 7.67
CA ALA A 122 3.39 -22.24 6.55
C ALA A 122 2.86 -21.10 5.69
N LEU A 123 2.39 -20.01 6.32
CA LEU A 123 2.01 -18.79 5.61
C LEU A 123 3.20 -18.16 4.91
N ALA A 124 4.37 -18.11 5.55
CA ALA A 124 5.59 -17.57 4.96
C ALA A 124 6.00 -18.34 3.69
N GLU A 125 6.10 -19.67 3.76
CA GLU A 125 6.44 -20.52 2.61
C GLU A 125 5.41 -20.37 1.48
N LYS A 126 4.12 -20.38 1.81
CA LYS A 126 3.03 -20.16 0.85
C LYS A 126 3.16 -18.80 0.17
N THR A 127 3.46 -17.74 0.94
CA THR A 127 3.60 -16.38 0.42
C THR A 127 4.81 -16.27 -0.52
N LEU A 128 5.96 -16.84 -0.12
CA LEU A 128 7.14 -16.91 -0.99
C LEU A 128 6.87 -17.65 -2.29
N ALA A 129 6.15 -18.76 -2.23
CA ALA A 129 5.75 -19.50 -3.43
C ALA A 129 4.84 -18.69 -4.35
N GLN A 130 3.84 -18.03 -3.80
CA GLN A 130 2.88 -17.20 -4.55
C GLN A 130 3.54 -15.98 -5.21
N LEU A 131 4.60 -15.44 -4.60
CA LEU A 131 5.39 -14.34 -5.15
C LEU A 131 6.58 -14.80 -6.00
N GLY A 132 6.73 -16.12 -6.24
CA GLY A 132 7.78 -16.67 -7.09
C GLY A 132 9.19 -16.53 -6.50
N LEU A 133 9.30 -16.71 -5.17
CA LEU A 133 10.56 -16.54 -4.43
C LEU A 133 11.06 -17.87 -3.80
N SER A 134 10.32 -18.99 -3.91
CA SER A 134 10.68 -20.25 -3.24
C SER A 134 12.08 -20.76 -3.60
N SER A 135 12.48 -20.66 -4.87
CA SER A 135 13.82 -21.08 -5.32
C SER A 135 14.97 -20.18 -4.82
N LEU A 136 14.63 -19.06 -4.21
CA LEU A 136 15.57 -18.06 -3.71
C LEU A 136 15.61 -18.01 -2.18
N ARG A 137 14.88 -18.92 -1.49
CA ARG A 137 14.64 -18.87 -0.05
C ARG A 137 15.90 -18.74 0.81
N ASP A 138 16.98 -19.42 0.40
CA ASP A 138 18.25 -19.47 1.12
C ASP A 138 19.25 -18.41 0.63
N ARG A 139 18.87 -17.58 -0.34
CA ARG A 139 19.71 -16.49 -0.83
C ARG A 139 19.67 -15.28 0.10
N HIS A 140 20.80 -14.60 0.20
CA HIS A 140 20.87 -13.29 0.88
C HIS A 140 20.06 -12.24 0.09
N PRO A 141 19.21 -11.43 0.74
CA PRO A 141 18.39 -10.39 0.08
C PRO A 141 19.20 -9.44 -0.80
N GLY A 142 20.43 -9.12 -0.41
CA GLY A 142 21.34 -8.27 -1.20
C GLY A 142 21.64 -8.81 -2.60
N ALA A 143 21.61 -10.13 -2.79
CA ALA A 143 21.89 -10.81 -4.06
C ALA A 143 20.68 -10.88 -5.01
N LEU A 144 19.52 -10.36 -4.60
CA LEU A 144 18.30 -10.35 -5.37
C LEU A 144 18.27 -9.19 -6.38
N SER A 145 17.57 -9.39 -7.52
CA SER A 145 17.22 -8.28 -8.41
C SER A 145 16.26 -7.30 -7.74
N GLY A 146 16.14 -6.08 -8.27
CA GLY A 146 15.21 -5.07 -7.73
C GLY A 146 13.79 -5.57 -7.60
N GLY A 147 13.24 -6.22 -8.63
CA GLY A 147 11.90 -6.78 -8.59
C GLY A 147 11.75 -7.96 -7.61
N GLN A 148 12.80 -8.77 -7.40
CA GLN A 148 12.81 -9.82 -6.38
C GLN A 148 12.80 -9.23 -4.98
N LYS A 149 13.58 -8.17 -4.73
CA LYS A 149 13.58 -7.43 -3.47
C LYS A 149 12.22 -6.81 -3.17
N GLN A 150 11.58 -6.22 -4.17
CA GLN A 150 10.24 -5.64 -4.04
C GLN A 150 9.21 -6.69 -3.62
N ARG A 151 9.23 -7.86 -4.28
CA ARG A 151 8.35 -8.98 -3.91
C ARG A 151 8.66 -9.53 -2.52
N LEU A 152 9.93 -9.57 -2.11
CA LEU A 152 10.33 -10.01 -0.77
C LEU A 152 9.82 -9.04 0.31
N ALA A 153 9.97 -7.73 0.12
CA ALA A 153 9.43 -6.73 1.04
C ALA A 153 7.90 -6.83 1.16
N ALA A 154 7.21 -7.10 0.04
CA ALA A 154 5.77 -7.38 0.06
C ALA A 154 5.47 -8.67 0.84
N ALA A 155 6.25 -9.75 0.65
CA ALA A 155 6.08 -11.00 1.40
C ALA A 155 6.19 -10.77 2.91
N ALA A 156 7.23 -10.07 3.36
CA ALA A 156 7.43 -9.73 4.76
C ALA A 156 6.26 -8.91 5.34
N ALA A 157 5.75 -7.93 4.58
CA ALA A 157 4.58 -7.15 4.99
C ALA A 157 3.31 -8.01 5.13
N ILE A 158 3.10 -8.97 4.24
CA ILE A 158 1.97 -9.91 4.27
C ILE A 158 2.05 -10.81 5.51
N VAL A 159 3.20 -11.45 5.72
CA VAL A 159 3.43 -12.38 6.84
C VAL A 159 3.41 -11.64 8.18
N GLY A 160 3.82 -10.38 8.20
CA GLY A 160 3.75 -9.51 9.37
C GLY A 160 2.36 -9.31 9.96
N GLY A 161 1.28 -9.72 9.27
CA GLY A 161 -0.08 -9.81 9.80
C GLY A 161 -0.71 -8.48 10.17
N LYS A 162 -0.25 -7.36 9.59
CA LYS A 162 -0.73 -6.02 9.91
C LYS A 162 -2.15 -5.79 9.40
N GLU A 163 -2.92 -4.96 10.12
CA GLU A 163 -4.30 -4.62 9.78
C GLU A 163 -4.40 -3.52 8.72
N LEU A 164 -3.40 -2.63 8.69
CA LEU A 164 -3.21 -1.57 7.72
C LEU A 164 -1.91 -1.81 6.97
N LEU A 165 -1.95 -1.81 5.64
CA LEU A 165 -0.77 -1.97 4.80
C LEU A 165 -0.63 -0.76 3.86
N VAL A 166 0.58 -0.27 3.72
CA VAL A 166 0.91 0.82 2.81
C VAL A 166 2.01 0.35 1.88
N PHE A 167 1.77 0.41 0.59
CA PHE A 167 2.75 0.10 -0.46
C PHE A 167 3.11 1.40 -1.19
N ASP A 168 4.38 1.76 -1.19
CA ASP A 168 4.88 2.95 -1.88
C ASP A 168 5.59 2.53 -3.17
N GLU A 169 4.97 2.80 -4.32
CA GLU A 169 5.40 2.43 -5.68
C GLU A 169 5.75 0.94 -5.84
N PRO A 170 4.86 0.02 -5.48
CA PRO A 170 5.17 -1.41 -5.38
C PRO A 170 5.41 -2.10 -6.72
N THR A 171 5.04 -1.47 -7.84
CA THR A 171 5.20 -2.02 -9.20
C THR A 171 6.50 -1.59 -9.86
N SER A 172 7.26 -0.68 -9.24
CA SER A 172 8.51 -0.17 -9.80
C SER A 172 9.52 -1.30 -10.05
N GLY A 173 9.92 -1.46 -11.31
CA GLY A 173 10.89 -2.51 -11.71
C GLY A 173 10.33 -3.93 -11.75
N LEU A 174 9.01 -4.12 -11.65
CA LEU A 174 8.37 -5.40 -11.85
C LEU A 174 8.03 -5.61 -13.34
N ASP A 175 8.20 -6.87 -13.78
CA ASP A 175 7.58 -7.33 -15.02
C ASP A 175 6.06 -7.56 -14.83
N TYR A 176 5.36 -7.75 -15.92
CA TYR A 176 3.90 -7.93 -15.93
C TYR A 176 3.44 -9.11 -15.04
N ASP A 177 4.11 -10.26 -15.12
CA ASP A 177 3.76 -11.45 -14.34
C ASP A 177 3.96 -11.20 -12.84
N SER A 178 5.04 -10.53 -12.46
CA SER A 178 5.33 -10.16 -11.08
C SER A 178 4.31 -9.14 -10.54
N MET A 179 3.92 -8.17 -11.37
CA MET A 179 2.86 -7.22 -11.05
C MET A 179 1.51 -7.93 -10.84
N ALA A 180 1.14 -8.86 -11.73
CA ALA A 180 -0.10 -9.63 -11.62
C ALA A 180 -0.12 -10.49 -10.34
N ARG A 181 1.00 -11.15 -10.00
CA ARG A 181 1.15 -11.90 -8.74
C ARG A 181 0.97 -11.01 -7.51
N LEU A 182 1.59 -9.83 -7.50
CA LEU A 182 1.46 -8.87 -6.41
C LEU A 182 0.01 -8.37 -6.28
N ALA A 183 -0.64 -8.01 -7.39
CA ALA A 183 -2.04 -7.61 -7.42
C ALA A 183 -2.96 -8.69 -6.83
N ALA A 184 -2.73 -9.97 -7.17
CA ALA A 184 -3.48 -11.09 -6.61
C ALA A 184 -3.30 -11.22 -5.09
N GLN A 185 -2.09 -11.00 -4.57
CA GLN A 185 -1.83 -11.04 -3.13
C GLN A 185 -2.51 -9.88 -2.40
N ILE A 186 -2.43 -8.67 -2.94
CA ILE A 186 -3.09 -7.49 -2.38
C ILE A 186 -4.60 -7.71 -2.29
N ARG A 187 -5.23 -8.26 -3.33
CA ARG A 187 -6.67 -8.59 -3.31
C ARG A 187 -7.01 -9.59 -2.22
N ARG A 188 -6.25 -10.66 -2.06
CA ARG A 188 -6.45 -11.65 -0.98
C ARG A 188 -6.35 -11.03 0.41
N LEU A 189 -5.44 -10.07 0.60
CA LEU A 189 -5.32 -9.34 1.86
C LEU A 189 -6.55 -8.46 2.11
N ALA A 190 -7.07 -7.82 1.07
CA ALA A 190 -8.30 -7.05 1.15
C ALA A 190 -9.50 -7.95 1.49
N GLU A 191 -9.64 -9.10 0.82
CA GLU A 191 -10.67 -10.11 1.13
C GLU A 191 -10.57 -10.61 2.58
N ALA A 192 -9.35 -10.65 3.14
CA ALA A 192 -9.11 -10.95 4.56
C ALA A 192 -9.37 -9.73 5.49
N GLY A 193 -9.97 -8.65 4.99
CA GLY A 193 -10.38 -7.48 5.78
C GLY A 193 -9.25 -6.49 6.09
N ARG A 194 -8.12 -6.53 5.38
CA ARG A 194 -7.05 -5.53 5.56
C ARG A 194 -7.44 -4.23 4.88
N VAL A 195 -7.04 -3.09 5.46
CA VAL A 195 -7.10 -1.77 4.82
C VAL A 195 -5.76 -1.55 4.11
N ILE A 196 -5.81 -1.26 2.82
CA ILE A 196 -4.58 -1.18 2.02
C ILE A 196 -4.52 0.15 1.29
N PHE A 197 -3.40 0.86 1.42
CA PHE A 197 -3.07 2.04 0.64
C PHE A 197 -1.95 1.72 -0.32
N ILE A 198 -2.06 2.19 -1.55
CA ILE A 198 -1.05 2.02 -2.59
C ILE A 198 -0.73 3.38 -3.18
N VAL A 199 0.48 3.88 -2.95
CA VAL A 199 1.00 5.04 -3.68
C VAL A 199 1.50 4.53 -5.01
N THR A 200 0.92 4.98 -6.10
CA THR A 200 1.34 4.59 -7.44
C THR A 200 0.86 5.56 -8.51
N HIS A 201 1.54 5.58 -9.64
CA HIS A 201 1.14 6.25 -10.87
C HIS A 201 0.80 5.25 -11.99
N ASP A 202 0.82 3.97 -11.69
CA ASP A 202 0.50 2.90 -12.62
C ASP A 202 -1.03 2.74 -12.74
N TYR A 203 -1.59 3.28 -13.83
CA TYR A 203 -3.02 3.25 -14.11
C TYR A 203 -3.57 1.82 -14.22
N GLU A 204 -2.84 0.92 -14.89
CA GLU A 204 -3.27 -0.47 -15.06
C GLU A 204 -3.33 -1.20 -13.72
N PHE A 205 -2.34 -0.99 -12.87
CA PHE A 205 -2.31 -1.55 -11.52
C PHE A 205 -3.46 -1.04 -10.67
N ILE A 206 -3.79 0.26 -10.76
CA ILE A 206 -4.95 0.85 -10.07
C ILE A 206 -6.24 0.16 -10.53
N CYS A 207 -6.49 0.06 -11.83
CA CYS A 207 -7.69 -0.57 -12.38
C CYS A 207 -7.83 -2.03 -11.96
N ARG A 208 -6.72 -2.76 -11.85
CA ARG A 208 -6.72 -4.18 -11.49
C ARG A 208 -6.86 -4.45 -10.00
N THR A 209 -6.47 -3.49 -9.14
CA THR A 209 -6.19 -3.79 -7.73
C THR A 209 -6.98 -2.91 -6.77
N CYS A 210 -7.22 -1.64 -7.14
CA CYS A 210 -7.81 -0.67 -6.24
C CYS A 210 -9.33 -0.57 -6.40
N SER A 211 -10.03 -0.32 -5.30
CA SER A 211 -11.45 -0.02 -5.27
C SER A 211 -11.74 1.48 -5.27
N ARG A 212 -10.73 2.28 -4.93
CA ARG A 212 -10.87 3.73 -4.70
C ARG A 212 -9.56 4.44 -4.98
N ALA A 213 -9.62 5.68 -5.48
CA ALA A 213 -8.47 6.53 -5.73
C ALA A 213 -8.63 7.86 -5.00
N LEU A 214 -7.62 8.21 -4.21
CA LEU A 214 -7.49 9.50 -3.51
C LEU A 214 -6.48 10.36 -4.22
N HIS A 215 -6.88 11.54 -4.67
CA HIS A 215 -5.98 12.51 -5.28
C HIS A 215 -5.46 13.50 -4.24
N LEU A 216 -4.16 13.43 -3.96
CA LEU A 216 -3.46 14.36 -3.10
C LEU A 216 -2.76 15.41 -3.95
N ASP A 217 -3.10 16.69 -3.73
CA ASP A 217 -2.47 17.84 -4.40
C ASP A 217 -2.26 18.99 -3.42
N GLY A 218 -1.05 19.56 -3.42
CA GLY A 218 -0.69 20.64 -2.51
C GLY A 218 -0.94 20.31 -1.02
N GLY A 219 -0.79 19.04 -0.63
CA GLY A 219 -1.03 18.57 0.74
C GLY A 219 -2.49 18.41 1.14
N LYS A 220 -3.43 18.52 0.20
CA LYS A 220 -4.88 18.37 0.43
C LYS A 220 -5.46 17.23 -0.41
N LEU A 221 -6.45 16.54 0.12
CA LEU A 221 -7.25 15.63 -0.69
C LEU A 221 -8.21 16.44 -1.57
N ARG A 222 -8.05 16.33 -2.89
CA ARG A 222 -8.85 17.02 -3.90
C ARG A 222 -10.01 16.20 -4.39
N ASN A 223 -9.73 14.93 -4.69
CA ASN A 223 -10.72 13.99 -5.19
C ASN A 223 -10.66 12.69 -4.37
N ASP A 224 -11.79 12.05 -4.29
CA ASP A 224 -12.01 10.78 -3.63
C ASP A 224 -12.99 9.99 -4.51
N LEU A 225 -12.45 9.15 -5.38
CA LEU A 225 -13.17 8.56 -6.49
C LEU A 225 -13.20 7.03 -6.35
N PRO A 226 -14.36 6.38 -6.45
CA PRO A 226 -14.40 4.94 -6.64
C PRO A 226 -13.79 4.57 -8.00
N VAL A 227 -13.06 3.47 -8.05
CA VAL A 227 -12.49 2.95 -9.30
C VAL A 227 -13.59 2.19 -10.04
N THR A 228 -14.41 2.92 -10.78
CA THR A 228 -15.51 2.41 -11.61
C THR A 228 -15.34 2.87 -13.04
N ALA A 229 -16.01 2.21 -14.00
CA ALA A 229 -15.93 2.58 -15.40
C ALA A 229 -16.20 4.08 -15.66
N GLU A 230 -17.10 4.67 -14.87
CA GLU A 230 -17.47 6.08 -14.98
C GLU A 230 -16.32 7.04 -14.57
N ASN A 231 -15.51 6.65 -13.61
CA ASN A 231 -14.46 7.49 -13.05
C ASN A 231 -13.05 7.23 -13.64
N LEU A 232 -12.90 6.18 -14.47
CA LEU A 232 -11.59 5.84 -15.03
C LEU A 232 -10.97 6.95 -15.87
N SER A 233 -11.80 7.72 -16.60
CA SER A 233 -11.32 8.86 -17.40
C SER A 233 -10.73 9.98 -16.52
N GLU A 234 -11.37 10.27 -15.38
CA GLU A 234 -10.90 11.28 -14.43
C GLU A 234 -9.63 10.81 -13.72
N ILE A 235 -9.59 9.56 -13.27
CA ILE A 235 -8.39 8.95 -12.65
C ILE A 235 -7.21 9.00 -13.64
N ARG A 236 -7.45 8.67 -14.91
CA ARG A 236 -6.45 8.75 -15.99
C ARG A 236 -5.92 10.16 -16.18
N ALA A 237 -6.82 11.15 -16.18
CA ALA A 237 -6.45 12.57 -16.30
C ALA A 237 -5.59 13.04 -15.12
N ILE A 238 -5.94 12.65 -13.88
CA ILE A 238 -5.16 12.96 -12.66
C ILE A 238 -3.73 12.39 -12.75
N LEU A 239 -3.58 11.20 -13.32
CA LEU A 239 -2.28 10.54 -13.51
C LEU A 239 -1.47 11.13 -14.69
N GLY A 240 -2.08 11.96 -15.54
CA GLY A 240 -1.44 12.50 -16.74
C GLY A 240 -1.14 11.47 -17.81
N VAL A 241 -1.82 10.32 -17.79
CA VAL A 241 -1.67 9.23 -18.76
C VAL A 241 -2.56 9.54 -19.98
N ARG A 242 -1.95 9.62 -21.16
CA ARG A 242 -2.65 9.86 -22.45
C ARG A 242 -3.27 8.57 -23.01
#